data_dff421f940fbb9810ef58994799bece0
#
_entry.id   dff421f940fbb9810ef58994799bece0
#
_cell.length_a   1.000
_cell.length_b   1.000
_cell.length_c   1.000
_cell.angle_alpha   90.00
_cell.angle_beta   90.00
_cell.angle_gamma   90.00
#
_symmetry.space_group_name_H-M   'P 1'
#
loop_
_entity.id
_entity.type
_entity.pdbx_description
1 polymer ?
#
loop_
_entity_poly.entity_id
_entity_poly.type
_entity_poly.pdbx_seq_one_letter_code
_entity_poly.pdbx_strand_id
1 'polypeptide(L)'
;MNNNFQNNLKKLAGRFSQKYIAEKTGFSQSSINNYLTKNSEPSIQFLVALKDAFGICVDDFLFSDYVSENLVSYEKFLGNYIVYYYNNDSYKGEVHRSLKNTINYGIVSIVRRGELTSDVVVLGTFMQDRESATKMLKLCNMAKTSSEIEKIMTQGGNIYRGTITANTQNVFLELGNDENLDQTYIVLNNPPSNVKYIGGVGTVNSISRGREHNPCVQFIIVSQKLLDVPDGEIYKCLQFDDYNANLEDATKDVMNMFKRLYIDKNDISSELDEDQKLAIIKNKLEYHFEQILEANSFRFAKISNREDDSIYKLIKESMSVE
;
A
#
# COMPACT_ATOMS: atom_id res chain seq x y z
N MET A 1 20.69 10.56 -36.33
CA MET A 1 19.82 11.40 -35.50
C MET A 1 18.68 10.59 -34.94
N ASN A 2 18.34 10.78 -33.70
CA ASN A 2 17.59 9.83 -32.91
C ASN A 2 16.14 9.67 -33.38
N ASN A 3 15.76 8.53 -33.90
CA ASN A 3 14.37 8.18 -34.26
C ASN A 3 13.42 8.20 -33.03
N ASN A 4 13.95 8.26 -31.81
CA ASN A 4 13.15 8.12 -30.60
C ASN A 4 12.18 9.29 -30.42
N PHE A 5 12.62 10.54 -30.53
CA PHE A 5 11.71 11.69 -30.44
C PHE A 5 10.52 11.59 -31.40
N GLN A 6 10.79 11.31 -32.68
CA GLN A 6 9.75 11.20 -33.69
C GLN A 6 8.81 10.03 -33.42
N ASN A 7 9.36 8.87 -33.02
CA ASN A 7 8.57 7.69 -32.66
C ASN A 7 7.70 7.97 -31.44
N ASN A 8 8.26 8.58 -30.42
CA ASN A 8 7.54 8.96 -29.20
C ASN A 8 6.44 9.98 -29.50
N LEU A 9 6.73 10.98 -30.34
CA LEU A 9 5.72 11.95 -30.76
C LEU A 9 4.62 11.32 -31.64
N LYS A 10 4.93 10.34 -32.50
CA LYS A 10 3.93 9.58 -33.27
C LYS A 10 3.01 8.80 -32.37
N LYS A 11 3.57 8.12 -31.32
CA LYS A 11 2.79 7.39 -30.34
C LYS A 11 1.90 8.34 -29.53
N LEU A 12 2.45 9.49 -29.10
CA LEU A 12 1.68 10.53 -28.41
C LEU A 12 0.52 11.06 -29.27
N ALA A 13 0.78 11.32 -30.56
CA ALA A 13 -0.23 11.78 -31.50
C ALA A 13 -1.29 10.72 -31.85
N GLY A 14 -0.94 9.45 -31.80
CA GLY A 14 -1.88 8.34 -31.88
C GLY A 14 -2.85 8.28 -30.68
N ARG A 15 -2.41 8.75 -29.52
CA ARG A 15 -3.23 8.76 -28.31
C ARG A 15 -4.10 10.02 -28.17
N PHE A 16 -3.55 11.20 -28.44
CA PHE A 16 -4.18 12.48 -28.11
C PHE A 16 -4.63 13.30 -29.34
N SER A 17 -4.46 12.86 -30.51
CA SER A 17 -4.59 13.61 -31.77
C SER A 17 -3.62 14.81 -31.89
N GLN A 18 -3.23 15.12 -33.11
CA GLN A 18 -2.35 16.27 -33.40
C GLN A 18 -2.98 17.60 -33.00
N LYS A 19 -4.30 17.72 -33.17
CA LYS A 19 -5.06 18.93 -32.81
C LYS A 19 -4.98 19.18 -31.31
N TYR A 20 -5.19 18.15 -30.52
CA TYR A 20 -5.11 18.25 -29.04
C TYR A 20 -3.72 18.63 -28.58
N ILE A 21 -2.66 18.00 -29.11
CA ILE A 21 -1.27 18.36 -28.79
C ILE A 21 -1.00 19.83 -29.14
N ALA A 22 -1.49 20.31 -30.29
CA ALA A 22 -1.36 21.70 -30.72
C ALA A 22 -2.00 22.68 -29.72
N GLU A 23 -3.23 22.41 -29.32
CA GLU A 23 -3.97 23.22 -28.33
C GLU A 23 -3.26 23.27 -26.97
N LYS A 24 -2.69 22.15 -26.52
CA LYS A 24 -2.03 22.06 -25.21
C LYS A 24 -0.64 22.65 -25.17
N THR A 25 0.11 22.51 -26.25
CA THR A 25 1.49 23.03 -26.33
C THR A 25 1.56 24.47 -26.82
N GLY A 26 0.46 25.03 -27.35
CA GLY A 26 0.45 26.35 -27.97
C GLY A 26 1.15 26.40 -29.34
N PHE A 27 1.52 25.24 -29.89
CA PHE A 27 2.15 25.15 -31.22
C PHE A 27 1.11 24.89 -32.30
N SER A 28 1.40 25.29 -33.56
CA SER A 28 0.51 25.02 -34.66
C SER A 28 0.51 23.53 -35.02
N GLN A 29 -0.63 23.03 -35.54
CA GLN A 29 -0.70 21.67 -36.08
C GLN A 29 0.33 21.43 -37.18
N SER A 30 0.63 22.46 -37.99
CA SER A 30 1.65 22.40 -39.02
C SER A 30 3.05 22.16 -38.44
N SER A 31 3.36 22.81 -37.33
CA SER A 31 4.63 22.58 -36.62
C SER A 31 4.74 21.15 -36.11
N ILE A 32 3.67 20.63 -35.49
CA ILE A 32 3.63 19.25 -35.01
C ILE A 32 3.76 18.26 -36.16
N ASN A 33 3.05 18.50 -37.25
CA ASN A 33 3.15 17.65 -38.43
C ASN A 33 4.56 17.64 -39.04
N ASN A 34 5.27 18.79 -39.02
CA ASN A 34 6.67 18.86 -39.45
C ASN A 34 7.58 18.00 -38.55
N TYR A 35 7.38 18.01 -37.24
CA TYR A 35 8.11 17.14 -36.32
C TYR A 35 7.79 15.65 -36.54
N LEU A 36 6.56 15.33 -36.92
CA LEU A 36 6.13 13.94 -37.18
C LEU A 36 6.63 13.38 -38.50
N THR A 37 6.75 14.24 -39.56
CA THR A 37 6.95 13.78 -40.94
C THR A 37 8.30 14.15 -41.54
N LYS A 38 8.89 15.26 -41.14
CA LYS A 38 10.06 15.86 -41.82
C LYS A 38 11.39 15.65 -41.11
N ASN A 39 11.48 14.82 -40.10
CA ASN A 39 12.67 14.63 -39.29
C ASN A 39 13.30 15.95 -38.77
N SER A 40 12.49 17.00 -38.60
CA SER A 40 12.96 18.24 -38.03
C SER A 40 13.24 18.09 -36.53
N GLU A 41 14.30 18.73 -36.08
CA GLU A 41 14.62 18.74 -34.65
C GLU A 41 13.60 19.58 -33.89
N PRO A 42 13.15 19.09 -32.68
CA PRO A 42 12.23 19.86 -31.86
C PRO A 42 12.96 21.10 -31.28
N SER A 43 12.26 22.22 -31.26
CA SER A 43 12.76 23.39 -30.55
C SER A 43 12.70 23.13 -29.02
N ILE A 44 13.60 23.78 -28.29
CA ILE A 44 13.61 23.73 -26.80
C ILE A 44 12.25 24.16 -26.25
N GLN A 45 11.63 25.20 -26.84
CA GLN A 45 10.33 25.68 -26.43
C GLN A 45 9.25 24.61 -26.61
N PHE A 46 9.31 23.80 -27.69
CA PHE A 46 8.38 22.71 -27.89
C PHE A 46 8.56 21.58 -26.86
N LEU A 47 9.80 21.25 -26.53
CA LEU A 47 10.12 20.25 -25.51
C LEU A 47 9.64 20.68 -24.12
N VAL A 48 9.84 21.96 -23.77
CA VAL A 48 9.32 22.53 -22.50
C VAL A 48 7.80 22.49 -22.50
N ALA A 49 7.16 22.90 -23.59
CA ALA A 49 5.69 22.85 -23.71
C ALA A 49 5.13 21.42 -23.63
N LEU A 50 5.83 20.43 -24.19
CA LEU A 50 5.47 19.00 -24.02
C LEU A 50 5.60 18.55 -22.58
N LYS A 51 6.69 18.94 -21.89
CA LYS A 51 6.86 18.66 -20.47
C LYS A 51 5.72 19.26 -19.66
N ASP A 52 5.41 20.53 -19.87
CA ASP A 52 4.39 21.25 -19.09
C ASP A 52 2.97 20.72 -19.37
N ALA A 53 2.68 20.38 -20.61
CA ALA A 53 1.36 19.92 -21.03
C ALA A 53 1.09 18.44 -20.73
N PHE A 54 2.12 17.61 -20.78
CA PHE A 54 1.97 16.15 -20.71
C PHE A 54 2.80 15.49 -19.59
N GLY A 55 3.56 16.25 -18.79
CA GLY A 55 4.40 15.72 -17.73
C GLY A 55 5.58 14.86 -18.24
N ILE A 56 6.01 15.06 -19.48
CA ILE A 56 7.02 14.24 -20.14
C ILE A 56 8.41 14.57 -19.60
N CYS A 57 9.20 13.57 -19.24
CA CYS A 57 10.63 13.73 -19.05
C CYS A 57 11.29 13.94 -20.42
N VAL A 58 11.90 15.11 -20.63
CA VAL A 58 12.45 15.50 -21.94
C VAL A 58 13.59 14.57 -22.35
N ASP A 59 14.49 14.20 -21.42
CA ASP A 59 15.61 13.31 -21.71
C ASP A 59 15.12 11.91 -22.14
N ASP A 60 14.16 11.36 -21.42
CA ASP A 60 13.58 10.07 -21.78
C ASP A 60 12.85 10.12 -23.12
N PHE A 61 12.14 11.23 -23.40
CA PHE A 61 11.41 11.43 -24.65
C PHE A 61 12.35 11.56 -25.86
N LEU A 62 13.56 12.07 -25.66
CA LEU A 62 14.56 12.22 -26.70
C LEU A 62 15.41 10.97 -26.91
N PHE A 63 15.77 10.27 -25.83
CA PHE A 63 16.81 9.24 -25.85
C PHE A 63 16.32 7.82 -25.60
N SER A 64 15.09 7.64 -25.11
CA SER A 64 14.49 6.34 -24.80
C SER A 64 13.23 6.08 -25.64
N ASP A 65 12.76 4.84 -25.66
CA ASP A 65 11.42 4.51 -26.17
C ASP A 65 10.36 4.79 -25.10
N TYR A 66 10.23 6.08 -24.76
CA TYR A 66 9.48 6.60 -23.63
C TYR A 66 8.00 6.21 -23.63
N VAL A 67 7.38 6.14 -24.82
CA VAL A 67 5.93 5.98 -24.91
C VAL A 67 5.48 4.51 -24.80
N SER A 68 6.38 3.56 -24.96
CA SER A 68 6.06 2.14 -24.76
C SER A 68 6.13 1.69 -23.31
N GLU A 69 7.02 2.29 -22.50
CA GLU A 69 7.28 1.85 -21.14
C GLU A 69 6.55 2.66 -20.08
N ASN A 70 6.30 3.95 -20.30
CA ASN A 70 5.81 4.87 -19.28
C ASN A 70 4.32 5.26 -19.38
N LEU A 71 3.58 4.75 -20.34
CA LEU A 71 2.14 5.00 -20.44
C LEU A 71 1.34 3.89 -19.71
N VAL A 72 1.71 3.58 -18.49
CA VAL A 72 0.77 2.93 -17.60
C VAL A 72 -0.36 3.94 -17.37
N SER A 73 -1.53 3.61 -17.86
CA SER A 73 -2.71 4.43 -17.59
C SER A 73 -3.01 4.34 -16.10
N TYR A 74 -2.69 5.37 -15.36
CA TYR A 74 -3.04 5.46 -13.93
C TYR A 74 -4.53 5.72 -13.70
N GLU A 75 -5.32 5.81 -14.79
CA GLU A 75 -6.76 6.11 -14.70
C GLU A 75 -7.54 5.15 -13.82
N LYS A 76 -7.19 3.87 -13.87
CA LYS A 76 -7.82 2.85 -13.03
C LYS A 76 -7.55 3.02 -11.54
N PHE A 77 -6.52 3.77 -11.19
CA PHE A 77 -6.14 4.02 -9.80
C PHE A 77 -6.64 5.38 -9.28
N LEU A 78 -7.17 6.24 -10.16
CA LEU A 78 -7.68 7.54 -9.74
C LEU A 78 -8.86 7.35 -8.77
N GLY A 79 -8.83 8.10 -7.68
CA GLY A 79 -9.88 8.09 -6.67
C GLY A 79 -9.37 8.33 -5.26
N ASN A 80 -10.31 8.34 -4.33
CA ASN A 80 -10.04 8.48 -2.91
C ASN A 80 -10.20 7.13 -2.24
N TYR A 81 -9.24 6.77 -1.40
CA TYR A 81 -9.15 5.48 -0.74
C TYR A 81 -9.04 5.68 0.75
N ILE A 82 -9.70 4.82 1.51
CA ILE A 82 -9.44 4.63 2.93
C ILE A 82 -8.40 3.50 3.07
N VAL A 83 -7.43 3.74 3.94
CA VAL A 83 -6.36 2.80 4.27
C VAL A 83 -6.54 2.33 5.70
N TYR A 84 -6.46 1.04 5.92
CA TYR A 84 -6.50 0.41 7.23
C TYR A 84 -5.15 -0.22 7.51
N TYR A 85 -4.61 0.00 8.70
CA TYR A 85 -3.35 -0.58 9.13
C TYR A 85 -3.32 -0.77 10.64
N TYR A 86 -2.46 -1.66 11.10
CA TYR A 86 -2.35 -2.00 12.52
C TYR A 86 -1.78 -0.83 13.32
N ASN A 87 -2.37 -0.58 14.50
CA ASN A 87 -1.85 0.42 15.42
C ASN A 87 -0.68 -0.14 16.24
N ASN A 88 0.54 0.10 15.78
CA ASN A 88 1.76 -0.33 16.45
C ASN A 88 2.00 0.38 17.78
N ASP A 89 1.37 1.54 18.03
CA ASP A 89 1.47 2.29 19.28
C ASP A 89 0.74 1.60 20.46
N SER A 90 -0.10 0.61 20.16
CA SER A 90 -0.83 -0.13 21.16
C SER A 90 0.09 -0.93 22.11
N TYR A 91 1.33 -1.20 21.69
CA TYR A 91 2.33 -1.90 22.49
C TYR A 91 3.14 -0.95 23.39
N LYS A 92 2.49 -0.25 24.31
CA LYS A 92 3.16 0.61 25.30
C LYS A 92 3.65 -0.14 26.55
N GLY A 93 3.80 -1.45 26.50
CA GLY A 93 4.39 -2.24 27.58
C GLY A 93 3.52 -2.41 28.84
N GLU A 94 2.27 -1.99 28.80
CA GLU A 94 1.30 -2.21 29.89
C GLU A 94 0.41 -3.41 29.53
N VAL A 95 0.54 -4.45 30.30
CA VAL A 95 -0.02 -5.80 30.10
C VAL A 95 -1.57 -5.86 30.02
N HIS A 96 -2.29 -4.75 30.22
CA HIS A 96 -3.75 -4.76 30.34
C HIS A 96 -4.50 -3.62 29.67
N ARG A 97 -3.97 -3.01 28.61
CA ARG A 97 -4.81 -2.07 27.87
C ARG A 97 -5.80 -2.83 27.01
N SER A 98 -7.08 -2.56 27.29
CA SER A 98 -8.17 -2.97 26.41
C SER A 98 -7.79 -2.62 24.98
N LEU A 99 -7.99 -3.56 24.04
CA LEU A 99 -7.74 -3.45 22.59
C LEU A 99 -8.62 -2.37 21.92
N LYS A 100 -8.93 -1.28 22.62
CA LYS A 100 -9.57 -0.11 22.06
C LYS A 100 -8.56 0.59 21.15
N ASN A 101 -8.86 0.70 19.88
CA ASN A 101 -8.04 1.29 18.83
C ASN A 101 -6.86 0.41 18.38
N THR A 102 -7.16 -0.78 17.92
CA THR A 102 -6.17 -1.69 17.30
C THR A 102 -5.86 -1.32 15.85
N ILE A 103 -6.68 -0.47 15.23
CA ILE A 103 -6.56 -0.07 13.84
C ILE A 103 -6.36 1.42 13.75
N ASN A 104 -5.40 1.83 12.93
CA ASN A 104 -5.24 3.18 12.43
C ASN A 104 -5.81 3.27 11.02
N TYR A 105 -6.16 4.48 10.63
CA TYR A 105 -6.78 4.79 9.36
C TYR A 105 -5.96 5.81 8.60
N GLY A 106 -6.04 5.76 7.28
CA GLY A 106 -5.51 6.80 6.42
C GLY A 106 -6.47 7.09 5.29
N ILE A 107 -6.36 8.27 4.71
CA ILE A 107 -6.99 8.59 3.43
C ILE A 107 -5.88 8.82 2.43
N VAL A 108 -5.92 8.11 1.32
CA VAL A 108 -5.00 8.27 0.20
C VAL A 108 -5.83 8.64 -1.03
N SER A 109 -5.48 9.76 -1.64
CA SER A 109 -6.11 10.26 -2.86
C SER A 109 -5.09 10.20 -3.99
N ILE A 110 -5.44 9.47 -5.04
CA ILE A 110 -4.65 9.39 -6.27
C ILE A 110 -5.38 10.25 -7.29
N VAL A 111 -4.84 11.41 -7.59
CA VAL A 111 -5.53 12.44 -8.37
C VAL A 111 -4.63 13.05 -9.42
N ARG A 112 -5.22 13.57 -10.50
CA ARG A 112 -4.48 14.34 -11.49
C ARG A 112 -4.11 15.70 -10.90
N ARG A 113 -2.88 16.14 -11.11
CA ARG A 113 -2.40 17.45 -10.64
C ARG A 113 -3.16 18.62 -11.29
N GLY A 114 -3.75 18.41 -12.46
CA GLY A 114 -4.59 19.36 -13.17
C GLY A 114 -5.49 18.66 -14.17
N GLU A 115 -6.52 19.34 -14.66
CA GLU A 115 -7.48 18.77 -15.62
C GLU A 115 -6.84 18.32 -16.93
N LEU A 116 -5.66 18.84 -17.24
CA LEU A 116 -5.02 18.75 -18.54
C LEU A 116 -3.70 18.00 -18.54
N THR A 117 -3.22 17.55 -17.36
CA THR A 117 -1.96 16.82 -17.25
C THR A 117 -2.23 15.33 -17.04
N SER A 118 -1.42 14.48 -17.64
CA SER A 118 -1.34 13.06 -17.26
C SER A 118 -0.63 12.86 -15.93
N ASP A 119 -0.14 13.94 -15.33
CA ASP A 119 0.60 13.93 -14.09
C ASP A 119 -0.32 13.60 -12.91
N VAL A 120 -0.04 12.49 -12.25
CA VAL A 120 -0.80 11.97 -11.12
C VAL A 120 0.00 12.22 -9.86
N VAL A 121 -0.64 12.80 -8.87
CA VAL A 121 -0.09 12.99 -7.54
C VAL A 121 -0.83 12.13 -6.55
N VAL A 122 -0.11 11.63 -5.57
CA VAL A 122 -0.67 10.91 -4.43
C VAL A 122 -0.64 11.83 -3.22
N LEU A 123 -1.79 12.00 -2.60
CA LEU A 123 -1.94 12.75 -1.35
C LEU A 123 -2.40 11.80 -0.27
N GLY A 124 -1.85 11.91 0.93
CA GLY A 124 -2.18 11.05 2.06
C GLY A 124 -2.32 11.81 3.36
N THR A 125 -3.17 11.35 4.24
CA THR A 125 -3.24 11.78 5.64
C THR A 125 -3.60 10.59 6.51
N PHE A 126 -3.04 10.51 7.71
CA PHE A 126 -3.18 9.36 8.61
C PHE A 126 -3.77 9.80 9.95
N MET A 127 -4.67 8.97 10.51
CA MET A 127 -5.44 9.28 11.70
C MET A 127 -5.74 8.02 12.52
N GLN A 128 -6.10 8.20 13.78
CA GLN A 128 -6.26 7.09 14.72
C GLN A 128 -7.71 6.62 14.91
N ASP A 129 -8.68 7.36 14.41
CA ASP A 129 -10.10 7.04 14.63
C ASP A 129 -10.89 6.91 13.32
N ARG A 130 -11.87 6.01 13.34
CA ARG A 130 -12.75 5.68 12.22
C ARG A 130 -13.66 6.83 11.80
N GLU A 131 -14.12 7.61 12.76
CA GLU A 131 -15.07 8.70 12.50
C GLU A 131 -14.40 9.82 11.69
N SER A 132 -13.21 10.26 12.12
CA SER A 132 -12.39 11.23 11.40
C SER A 132 -12.06 10.76 9.99
N ALA A 133 -11.67 9.48 9.83
CA ALA A 133 -11.37 8.90 8.52
C ALA A 133 -12.62 8.89 7.61
N THR A 134 -13.78 8.51 8.16
CA THR A 134 -15.03 8.51 7.41
C THR A 134 -15.43 9.90 6.94
N LYS A 135 -15.30 10.89 7.84
CA LYS A 135 -15.58 12.29 7.51
C LYS A 135 -14.62 12.80 6.44
N MET A 136 -13.33 12.52 6.58
CA MET A 136 -12.31 12.93 5.63
C MET A 136 -12.55 12.31 4.25
N LEU A 137 -12.83 11.00 4.17
CA LEU A 137 -13.15 10.33 2.91
C LEU A 137 -14.37 10.96 2.21
N LYS A 138 -15.43 11.28 2.96
CA LYS A 138 -16.61 11.95 2.41
C LYS A 138 -16.26 13.32 1.84
N LEU A 139 -15.48 14.12 2.55
CA LEU A 139 -15.05 15.44 2.07
C LEU A 139 -14.19 15.33 0.81
N CYS A 140 -13.24 14.41 0.77
CA CYS A 140 -12.41 14.16 -0.42
C CYS A 140 -13.25 13.70 -1.63
N ASN A 141 -14.28 12.87 -1.39
CA ASN A 141 -15.18 12.43 -2.46
C ASN A 141 -16.11 13.55 -3.00
N MET A 142 -16.33 14.60 -2.25
CA MET A 142 -17.09 15.78 -2.67
C MET A 142 -16.23 16.81 -3.41
N ALA A 143 -14.92 16.77 -3.21
CA ALA A 143 -13.98 17.68 -3.84
C ALA A 143 -13.88 17.42 -5.36
N LYS A 144 -13.74 18.50 -6.13
CA LYS A 144 -13.69 18.45 -7.60
C LYS A 144 -12.27 18.54 -8.14
N THR A 145 -11.35 19.06 -7.36
CA THR A 145 -9.98 19.33 -7.80
C THR A 145 -8.95 18.77 -6.80
N SER A 146 -7.76 18.47 -7.29
CA SER A 146 -6.65 18.04 -6.43
C SER A 146 -6.28 19.09 -5.37
N SER A 147 -6.39 20.37 -5.71
CA SER A 147 -6.13 21.47 -4.79
C SER A 147 -7.15 21.55 -3.64
N GLU A 148 -8.43 21.23 -3.92
CA GLU A 148 -9.45 21.12 -2.87
C GLU A 148 -9.17 19.95 -1.93
N ILE A 149 -8.81 18.77 -2.49
CA ILE A 149 -8.44 17.59 -1.71
C ILE A 149 -7.23 17.90 -0.82
N GLU A 150 -6.22 18.54 -1.37
CA GLU A 150 -5.03 18.94 -0.61
C GLU A 150 -5.37 19.87 0.56
N LYS A 151 -6.22 20.87 0.34
CA LYS A 151 -6.69 21.77 1.40
C LYS A 151 -7.47 21.02 2.49
N ILE A 152 -8.35 20.10 2.10
CA ILE A 152 -9.12 19.27 3.04
C ILE A 152 -8.16 18.42 3.89
N MET A 153 -7.19 17.76 3.29
CA MET A 153 -6.22 16.91 4.00
C MET A 153 -5.32 17.74 4.92
N THR A 154 -4.88 18.92 4.49
CA THR A 154 -4.06 19.83 5.33
C THR A 154 -4.82 20.27 6.58
N GLN A 155 -6.12 20.48 6.51
CA GLN A 155 -6.94 20.79 7.69
C GLN A 155 -7.05 19.62 8.67
N GLY A 156 -6.85 18.40 8.21
CA GLY A 156 -6.87 17.18 9.01
C GLY A 156 -5.58 16.88 9.77
N GLY A 157 -4.52 17.66 9.55
CA GLY A 157 -3.21 17.46 10.19
C GLY A 157 -2.08 17.22 9.19
N ASN A 158 -1.25 16.21 9.45
CA ASN A 158 -0.07 15.90 8.63
C ASN A 158 -0.46 15.40 7.24
N ILE A 159 -0.13 16.17 6.22
CA ILE A 159 -0.30 15.77 4.82
C ILE A 159 0.98 15.15 4.27
N TYR A 160 0.83 14.02 3.60
CA TYR A 160 1.87 13.35 2.83
C TYR A 160 1.63 13.60 1.36
N ARG A 161 2.70 13.86 0.61
CA ARG A 161 2.68 14.05 -0.84
C ARG A 161 3.59 13.04 -1.48
N GLY A 162 3.21 12.58 -2.66
CA GLY A 162 4.03 11.58 -3.30
C GLY A 162 3.63 11.22 -4.72
N THR A 163 4.18 10.10 -5.15
CA THR A 163 4.06 9.59 -6.51
C THR A 163 3.50 8.18 -6.54
N ILE A 164 2.99 7.80 -7.70
CA ILE A 164 2.57 6.43 -8.00
C ILE A 164 3.39 5.91 -9.16
N THR A 165 3.89 4.69 -9.03
CA THR A 165 4.42 3.90 -10.14
C THR A 165 3.72 2.55 -10.17
N ALA A 166 3.56 1.96 -11.35
CA ALA A 166 2.91 0.67 -11.47
C ALA A 166 3.52 -0.14 -12.61
N ASN A 167 3.59 -1.44 -12.42
CA ASN A 167 3.90 -2.41 -13.45
C ASN A 167 2.73 -3.40 -13.63
N THR A 168 2.92 -4.49 -14.33
CA THR A 168 1.87 -5.49 -14.58
C THR A 168 1.40 -6.21 -13.31
N GLN A 169 2.22 -6.25 -12.26
CA GLN A 169 1.97 -7.04 -11.05
C GLN A 169 1.71 -6.18 -9.82
N ASN A 170 2.40 -5.04 -9.71
CA ASN A 170 2.39 -4.22 -8.51
C ASN A 170 2.14 -2.73 -8.79
N VAL A 171 1.64 -2.07 -7.77
CA VAL A 171 1.52 -0.61 -7.66
C VAL A 171 2.37 -0.16 -6.49
N PHE A 172 3.15 0.88 -6.68
CA PHE A 172 4.03 1.45 -5.69
C PHE A 172 3.59 2.89 -5.41
N LEU A 173 3.34 3.20 -4.15
CA LEU A 173 3.08 4.55 -3.69
C LEU A 173 4.25 4.97 -2.80
N GLU A 174 4.83 6.10 -3.10
CA GLU A 174 5.87 6.73 -2.31
C GLU A 174 5.32 8.05 -1.78
N LEU A 175 5.22 8.18 -0.48
CA LEU A 175 4.59 9.29 0.21
C LEU A 175 5.55 9.87 1.25
N GLY A 176 5.75 11.19 1.24
CA GLY A 176 6.57 11.90 2.20
C GLY A 176 5.84 13.06 2.85
N ASN A 177 6.18 13.33 4.09
CA ASN A 177 5.78 14.51 4.83
C ASN A 177 7.00 15.39 5.07
N ASP A 178 7.04 16.57 4.43
CA ASP A 178 8.18 17.47 4.48
C ASP A 178 8.37 18.13 5.85
N GLU A 179 7.31 18.24 6.66
CA GLU A 179 7.37 18.88 7.98
C GLU A 179 8.03 17.97 9.02
N ASN A 180 7.73 16.68 8.98
CA ASN A 180 8.23 15.70 9.94
C ASN A 180 9.38 14.85 9.38
N LEU A 181 9.73 15.04 8.10
CA LEU A 181 10.69 14.19 7.37
C LEU A 181 10.33 12.70 7.43
N ASP A 182 9.03 12.40 7.53
CA ASP A 182 8.51 11.05 7.58
C ASP A 182 8.18 10.55 6.17
N GLN A 183 8.45 9.27 5.93
CA GLN A 183 8.23 8.64 4.63
C GLN A 183 7.50 7.31 4.79
N THR A 184 6.55 7.08 3.90
CA THR A 184 5.82 5.82 3.79
C THR A 184 5.92 5.29 2.36
N TYR A 185 6.32 4.04 2.26
CA TYR A 185 6.37 3.31 1.00
C TYR A 185 5.34 2.18 1.03
N ILE A 186 4.42 2.18 0.07
CA ILE A 186 3.33 1.23 0.01
C ILE A 186 3.43 0.42 -1.29
N VAL A 187 3.43 -0.90 -1.16
CA VAL A 187 3.41 -1.83 -2.29
C VAL A 187 2.09 -2.58 -2.29
N LEU A 188 1.34 -2.44 -3.37
CA LEU A 188 0.03 -3.05 -3.55
C LEU A 188 0.07 -4.05 -4.71
N ASN A 189 -0.79 -5.05 -4.68
CA ASN A 189 -1.04 -5.86 -5.86
C ASN A 189 -1.71 -4.99 -6.95
N ASN A 190 -1.32 -5.16 -8.19
CA ASN A 190 -1.98 -4.47 -9.30
C ASN A 190 -3.31 -5.18 -9.58
N PRO A 191 -4.49 -4.59 -9.23
CA PRO A 191 -5.75 -5.25 -9.37
C PRO A 191 -6.14 -5.41 -10.84
N PRO A 192 -6.88 -6.47 -11.18
CA PRO A 192 -7.57 -6.53 -12.46
C PRO A 192 -8.52 -5.34 -12.62
N SER A 193 -8.93 -5.06 -13.85
CA SER A 193 -9.85 -3.96 -14.17
C SER A 193 -11.12 -4.05 -13.31
N ASN A 194 -11.59 -2.93 -12.76
CA ASN A 194 -12.81 -2.76 -11.97
C ASN A 194 -12.77 -3.24 -10.51
N VAL A 195 -11.62 -3.51 -9.94
CA VAL A 195 -11.51 -3.82 -8.50
C VAL A 195 -11.32 -2.51 -7.72
N LYS A 196 -12.17 -2.30 -6.70
CA LYS A 196 -12.20 -1.07 -5.89
C LYS A 196 -11.46 -1.20 -4.56
N TYR A 197 -10.69 -2.25 -4.39
CA TYR A 197 -9.85 -2.46 -3.22
C TYR A 197 -8.50 -3.02 -3.64
N ILE A 198 -7.50 -2.85 -2.79
CA ILE A 198 -6.16 -3.39 -2.98
C ILE A 198 -5.60 -3.76 -1.61
N GLY A 199 -5.08 -4.98 -1.49
CA GLY A 199 -4.27 -5.40 -0.35
C GLY A 199 -2.80 -5.17 -0.64
N GLY A 200 -2.02 -4.88 0.38
CA GLY A 200 -0.60 -4.63 0.21
C GLY A 200 0.19 -4.61 1.49
N VAL A 201 1.40 -4.13 1.36
CA VAL A 201 2.35 -3.96 2.46
C VAL A 201 2.79 -2.49 2.48
N GLY A 202 2.84 -1.91 3.67
CA GLY A 202 3.30 -0.54 3.86
C GLY A 202 4.41 -0.46 4.89
N THR A 203 5.36 0.46 4.66
CA THR A 203 6.35 0.85 5.66
C THR A 203 5.79 1.98 6.50
N VAL A 204 5.95 1.89 7.80
CA VAL A 204 5.58 2.94 8.75
C VAL A 204 6.64 3.08 9.82
N ASN A 205 6.74 4.25 10.42
CA ASN A 205 7.54 4.44 11.61
C ASN A 205 6.68 4.12 12.83
N SER A 206 7.07 3.10 13.60
CA SER A 206 6.40 2.75 14.84
C SER A 206 7.11 3.36 16.05
N ILE A 207 6.34 3.82 17.04
CA ILE A 207 6.90 4.32 18.29
C ILE A 207 7.21 3.11 19.20
N SER A 208 8.49 2.90 19.50
CA SER A 208 8.96 1.87 20.42
C SER A 208 9.12 2.40 21.85
N ARG A 209 9.59 1.53 22.74
CA ARG A 209 9.97 1.90 24.11
C ARG A 209 11.00 3.05 24.06
N GLY A 210 10.72 4.15 24.73
CA GLY A 210 11.62 5.30 24.82
C GLY A 210 11.42 6.40 23.78
N ARG A 211 10.32 6.37 22.99
CA ARG A 211 9.98 7.33 21.93
C ARG A 211 10.90 7.30 20.70
N GLU A 212 11.60 6.20 20.48
CA GLU A 212 12.34 5.99 19.25
C GLU A 212 11.40 5.53 18.16
N HIS A 213 11.57 6.10 16.96
CA HIS A 213 10.85 5.67 15.77
C HIS A 213 11.61 4.51 15.12
N ASN A 214 11.00 3.34 15.10
CA ASN A 214 11.55 2.17 14.44
C ASN A 214 10.85 1.90 13.12
N PRO A 215 11.58 1.57 12.05
CA PRO A 215 10.98 1.17 10.79
C PRO A 215 10.15 -0.11 10.98
N CYS A 216 8.94 -0.11 10.46
CA CYS A 216 8.02 -1.23 10.53
C CYS A 216 7.42 -1.48 9.16
N VAL A 217 7.23 -2.76 8.83
CA VAL A 217 6.49 -3.20 7.64
C VAL A 217 5.26 -3.94 8.11
N GLN A 218 4.10 -3.61 7.57
CA GLN A 218 2.84 -4.20 7.98
C GLN A 218 1.88 -4.38 6.82
N PHE A 219 0.92 -5.28 6.97
CA PHE A 219 -0.19 -5.39 6.04
C PHE A 219 -1.06 -4.14 6.08
N ILE A 220 -1.55 -3.77 4.90
CA ILE A 220 -2.51 -2.68 4.73
C ILE A 220 -3.66 -3.14 3.84
N ILE A 221 -4.80 -2.55 4.08
CA ILE A 221 -5.99 -2.69 3.24
C ILE A 221 -6.31 -1.31 2.68
N VAL A 222 -6.49 -1.21 1.38
CA VAL A 222 -6.85 0.03 0.69
C VAL A 222 -8.19 -0.19 -0.02
N SER A 223 -9.18 0.64 0.27
CA SER A 223 -10.53 0.52 -0.32
C SER A 223 -11.11 1.90 -0.68
N GLN A 224 -11.86 1.98 -1.77
CA GLN A 224 -12.60 3.20 -2.14
C GLN A 224 -13.84 3.44 -1.27
N LYS A 225 -14.31 2.41 -0.57
CA LYS A 225 -15.44 2.49 0.35
C LYS A 225 -15.03 2.14 1.77
N LEU A 226 -15.68 2.76 2.74
CA LEU A 226 -15.57 2.32 4.13
C LEU A 226 -16.06 0.88 4.23
N LEU A 227 -15.29 0.03 4.91
CA LEU A 227 -15.71 -1.33 5.19
C LEU A 227 -16.77 -1.33 6.28
N ASP A 228 -17.94 -1.89 5.98
CA ASP A 228 -19.05 -2.01 6.94
C ASP A 228 -18.95 -3.32 7.73
N VAL A 229 -17.82 -3.46 8.41
CA VAL A 229 -17.51 -4.61 9.28
C VAL A 229 -16.90 -4.13 10.59
N PRO A 230 -17.02 -4.91 11.67
CA PRO A 230 -16.38 -4.59 12.94
C PRO A 230 -14.86 -4.53 12.81
N ASP A 231 -14.24 -3.62 13.55
CA ASP A 231 -12.78 -3.45 13.54
C ASP A 231 -12.02 -4.73 13.89
N GLY A 232 -12.62 -5.63 14.69
CA GLY A 232 -12.05 -6.93 15.00
C GLY A 232 -11.88 -7.87 13.79
N GLU A 233 -12.76 -7.77 12.78
CA GLU A 233 -12.61 -8.55 11.54
C GLU A 233 -11.52 -7.95 10.65
N ILE A 234 -11.46 -6.63 10.54
CA ILE A 234 -10.39 -5.93 9.83
C ILE A 234 -9.04 -6.25 10.49
N TYR A 235 -8.99 -6.22 11.82
CA TYR A 235 -7.78 -6.53 12.58
C TYR A 235 -7.23 -7.93 12.27
N LYS A 236 -8.10 -8.95 12.16
CA LYS A 236 -7.68 -10.31 11.78
C LYS A 236 -7.02 -10.36 10.40
N CYS A 237 -7.50 -9.54 9.45
CA CYS A 237 -6.93 -9.47 8.11
C CYS A 237 -5.60 -8.70 8.05
N LEU A 238 -5.31 -7.87 9.07
CA LEU A 238 -4.06 -7.11 9.17
C LEU A 238 -2.96 -7.83 9.95
N GLN A 239 -3.25 -9.01 10.50
CA GLN A 239 -2.24 -9.85 11.16
C GLN A 239 -1.44 -10.61 10.09
N PHE A 240 -0.13 -10.72 10.32
CA PHE A 240 0.66 -11.73 9.63
C PHE A 240 0.13 -13.10 10.05
N ASP A 241 -0.30 -13.88 9.07
CA ASP A 241 -0.95 -15.14 9.33
C ASP A 241 0.02 -16.09 10.04
N ASP A 242 -0.43 -16.65 11.14
CA ASP A 242 0.27 -17.65 11.93
C ASP A 242 0.23 -19.00 11.18
N TYR A 243 0.96 -19.08 10.09
CA TYR A 243 0.82 -20.18 9.14
C TYR A 243 1.10 -21.55 9.72
N ASN A 244 1.76 -21.66 10.89
CA ASN A 244 2.10 -22.95 11.47
C ASN A 244 2.10 -22.99 13.01
N ALA A 245 1.89 -21.92 13.71
CA ALA A 245 1.83 -21.94 15.17
C ALA A 245 0.36 -21.87 15.62
N ASN A 246 -0.35 -22.98 15.51
CA ASN A 246 -1.62 -23.13 16.21
C ASN A 246 -1.33 -23.19 17.70
N LEU A 247 -1.45 -22.04 18.38
CA LEU A 247 -1.19 -21.92 19.82
C LEU A 247 -2.06 -22.90 20.63
N GLU A 248 -3.24 -23.23 20.14
CA GLU A 248 -4.13 -24.19 20.75
C GLU A 248 -3.56 -25.62 20.66
N ASP A 249 -3.04 -26.00 19.48
CA ASP A 249 -2.44 -27.32 19.31
C ASP A 249 -1.09 -27.41 20.03
N ALA A 250 -0.28 -26.34 20.01
CA ALA A 250 0.95 -26.28 20.82
C ALA A 250 0.64 -26.43 22.30
N THR A 251 -0.39 -25.76 22.80
CA THR A 251 -0.85 -25.88 24.20
C THR A 251 -1.33 -27.29 24.51
N LYS A 252 -2.13 -27.90 23.62
CA LYS A 252 -2.58 -29.28 23.78
C LYS A 252 -1.43 -30.26 23.81
N ASP A 253 -0.43 -30.07 22.95
CA ASP A 253 0.77 -30.93 22.89
C ASP A 253 1.58 -30.85 24.19
N VAL A 254 1.81 -29.64 24.70
CA VAL A 254 2.51 -29.46 25.99
C VAL A 254 1.71 -30.06 27.13
N MET A 255 0.38 -29.85 27.15
CA MET A 255 -0.50 -30.45 28.21
C MET A 255 -0.54 -31.97 28.15
N ASN A 256 -0.57 -32.56 26.95
CA ASN A 256 -0.54 -34.00 26.76
C ASN A 256 0.81 -34.58 27.24
N MET A 257 1.92 -33.90 26.95
CA MET A 257 3.23 -34.28 27.44
C MET A 257 3.29 -34.22 28.95
N PHE A 258 2.79 -33.13 29.56
CA PHE A 258 2.70 -33.02 31.02
C PHE A 258 1.89 -34.15 31.63
N LYS A 259 0.74 -34.50 31.08
CA LYS A 259 -0.08 -35.64 31.52
C LYS A 259 0.73 -36.95 31.48
N ARG A 260 1.43 -37.24 30.39
CA ARG A 260 2.22 -38.45 30.22
C ARG A 260 3.37 -38.53 31.21
N LEU A 261 4.04 -37.41 31.50
CA LEU A 261 5.21 -37.39 32.38
C LEU A 261 4.86 -37.42 33.86
N TYR A 262 3.71 -36.86 34.27
CA TYR A 262 3.38 -36.69 35.68
C TYR A 262 2.09 -37.37 36.14
N ILE A 263 1.16 -37.72 35.28
CA ILE A 263 -0.14 -38.24 35.61
C ILE A 263 -0.28 -39.72 35.25
N ASP A 264 0.16 -40.11 34.07
CA ASP A 264 0.05 -41.49 33.56
C ASP A 264 1.17 -42.35 34.14
N LYS A 265 0.85 -43.14 35.20
CA LYS A 265 1.81 -44.02 35.91
C LYS A 265 2.30 -45.24 35.11
N ASN A 266 1.81 -45.44 33.90
CA ASN A 266 2.06 -46.69 33.15
C ASN A 266 3.03 -46.53 31.98
N ASP A 267 3.70 -45.40 31.84
CA ASP A 267 4.59 -45.15 30.73
C ASP A 267 6.04 -44.91 31.16
N ILE A 268 6.95 -44.84 30.23
CA ILE A 268 8.40 -44.57 30.31
C ILE A 268 8.78 -43.50 31.35
N SER A 269 7.80 -42.72 31.79
CA SER A 269 7.93 -41.68 32.82
C SER A 269 8.39 -42.16 34.21
N SER A 270 8.24 -43.46 34.50
CA SER A 270 8.70 -44.04 35.79
C SER A 270 10.21 -44.25 35.86
N GLU A 271 10.90 -44.25 34.73
CA GLU A 271 12.35 -44.40 34.62
C GLU A 271 13.10 -43.05 34.52
N LEU A 272 12.36 -41.93 34.35
CA LEU A 272 12.93 -40.60 34.26
C LEU A 272 12.94 -39.89 35.59
N ASP A 273 14.05 -39.28 35.93
CA ASP A 273 14.13 -38.37 37.07
C ASP A 273 13.42 -37.03 36.79
N GLU A 274 13.24 -36.21 37.85
CA GLU A 274 12.53 -34.93 37.71
C GLU A 274 13.24 -33.93 36.78
N ASP A 275 14.57 -33.93 36.80
CA ASP A 275 15.34 -33.02 35.92
C ASP A 275 15.21 -33.41 34.44
N GLN A 276 15.18 -34.73 34.14
CA GLN A 276 14.94 -35.24 32.81
C GLN A 276 13.54 -34.93 32.32
N LYS A 277 12.51 -35.03 33.14
CA LYS A 277 11.12 -34.66 32.83
C LYS A 277 11.02 -33.18 32.52
N LEU A 278 11.61 -32.33 33.34
CA LEU A 278 11.64 -30.90 33.14
C LEU A 278 12.41 -30.53 31.86
N ALA A 279 13.51 -31.19 31.56
CA ALA A 279 14.26 -30.95 30.33
C ALA A 279 13.43 -31.27 29.08
N ILE A 280 12.64 -32.36 29.06
CA ILE A 280 11.76 -32.72 27.98
C ILE A 280 10.68 -31.66 27.75
N ILE A 281 10.04 -31.18 28.82
CA ILE A 281 9.03 -30.12 28.73
C ILE A 281 9.65 -28.82 28.22
N LYS A 282 10.80 -28.44 28.74
CA LYS A 282 11.54 -27.26 28.32
C LYS A 282 11.85 -27.32 26.80
N ASN A 283 12.44 -28.40 26.34
CA ASN A 283 12.79 -28.57 24.93
C ASN A 283 11.54 -28.48 24.02
N LYS A 284 10.40 -29.01 24.45
CA LYS A 284 9.16 -28.93 23.68
C LYS A 284 8.59 -27.50 23.67
N LEU A 285 8.66 -26.79 24.77
CA LEU A 285 8.28 -25.38 24.83
C LEU A 285 9.20 -24.52 23.96
N GLU A 286 10.51 -24.72 24.05
CA GLU A 286 11.48 -24.02 23.21
C GLU A 286 11.20 -24.26 21.73
N TYR A 287 10.94 -25.52 21.31
CA TYR A 287 10.57 -25.85 19.97
C TYR A 287 9.30 -25.10 19.49
N HIS A 288 8.25 -25.06 20.30
CA HIS A 288 7.04 -24.32 19.95
C HIS A 288 7.27 -22.82 19.90
N PHE A 289 8.06 -22.25 20.83
CA PHE A 289 8.43 -20.84 20.80
C PHE A 289 9.28 -20.49 19.56
N GLU A 290 10.20 -21.36 19.17
CA GLU A 290 10.99 -21.18 17.94
C GLU A 290 10.08 -21.18 16.71
N GLN A 291 9.11 -22.11 16.62
CA GLN A 291 8.14 -22.13 15.54
C GLN A 291 7.29 -20.85 15.50
N ILE A 292 6.82 -20.36 16.65
CA ILE A 292 6.09 -19.09 16.76
C ILE A 292 6.98 -17.91 16.33
N LEU A 293 8.21 -17.87 16.80
CA LEU A 293 9.17 -16.82 16.45
C LEU A 293 9.56 -16.86 14.97
N GLU A 294 9.69 -18.04 14.38
CA GLU A 294 9.94 -18.20 12.95
C GLU A 294 8.73 -17.78 12.10
N ALA A 295 7.53 -18.15 12.51
CA ALA A 295 6.29 -17.75 11.84
C ALA A 295 6.06 -16.23 11.95
N ASN A 296 6.37 -15.64 13.12
CA ASN A 296 6.26 -14.20 13.38
C ASN A 296 7.54 -13.42 13.06
N SER A 297 8.64 -14.08 12.68
CA SER A 297 9.81 -13.34 12.25
C SER A 297 9.52 -12.69 10.90
N PHE A 298 9.45 -11.38 10.90
CA PHE A 298 9.20 -10.45 9.78
C PHE A 298 10.13 -10.64 8.54
N ARG A 299 10.65 -11.84 8.34
CA ARG A 299 11.54 -12.13 7.22
C ARG A 299 10.83 -12.08 5.86
N PHE A 300 9.49 -12.24 5.85
CA PHE A 300 8.68 -12.19 4.64
C PHE A 300 7.27 -11.65 4.95
N ALA A 301 7.04 -10.35 4.76
CA ALA A 301 5.71 -9.86 4.57
C ALA A 301 5.33 -10.09 3.10
N LYS A 302 4.67 -11.20 2.79
CA LYS A 302 4.19 -11.53 1.46
C LYS A 302 2.68 -11.63 1.50
N ILE A 303 2.00 -10.79 0.74
CA ILE A 303 0.59 -11.01 0.45
C ILE A 303 0.52 -12.01 -0.71
N SER A 304 0.05 -13.22 -0.42
CA SER A 304 -0.26 -14.22 -1.42
C SER A 304 -1.71 -14.05 -1.91
N ASN A 305 -2.07 -14.79 -2.96
CA ASN A 305 -3.45 -14.80 -3.47
C ASN A 305 -4.48 -15.19 -2.39
N ARG A 306 -4.09 -15.96 -1.38
CA ARG A 306 -4.98 -16.39 -0.31
C ARG A 306 -5.36 -15.26 0.64
N GLU A 307 -4.39 -14.45 1.06
CA GLU A 307 -4.63 -13.28 1.90
C GLU A 307 -5.46 -12.25 1.12
N ASP A 308 -5.13 -12.05 -0.15
CA ASP A 308 -5.87 -11.16 -1.04
C ASP A 308 -7.32 -11.63 -1.22
N ASP A 309 -7.57 -12.93 -1.42
CA ASP A 309 -8.90 -13.51 -1.50
C ASP A 309 -9.72 -13.32 -0.21
N SER A 310 -9.08 -13.39 0.96
CA SER A 310 -9.73 -13.18 2.25
C SER A 310 -10.18 -11.72 2.41
N ILE A 311 -9.33 -10.79 2.07
CA ILE A 311 -9.64 -9.35 2.06
C ILE A 311 -10.74 -9.06 1.02
N TYR A 312 -10.64 -9.67 -0.17
CA TYR A 312 -11.65 -9.53 -1.21
C TYR A 312 -13.04 -9.97 -0.76
N LYS A 313 -13.15 -11.14 -0.10
CA LYS A 313 -14.41 -11.64 0.43
C LYS A 313 -15.02 -10.68 1.44
N LEU A 314 -14.22 -10.21 2.39
CA LEU A 314 -14.64 -9.23 3.39
C LEU A 314 -15.22 -7.96 2.75
N ILE A 315 -14.54 -7.42 1.74
CA ILE A 315 -14.96 -6.20 1.05
C ILE A 315 -16.20 -6.45 0.20
N LYS A 316 -16.27 -7.60 -0.48
CA LYS A 316 -17.41 -7.99 -1.29
C LYS A 316 -18.67 -8.15 -0.45
N GLU A 317 -18.56 -8.77 0.72
CA GLU A 317 -19.67 -8.94 1.65
C GLU A 317 -20.20 -7.60 2.14
N SER A 318 -19.30 -6.65 2.50
CA SER A 318 -19.72 -5.29 2.89
C SER A 318 -20.32 -4.46 1.75
N MET A 319 -20.05 -4.82 0.48
CA MET A 319 -20.64 -4.15 -0.70
C MET A 319 -21.97 -4.77 -1.16
N SER A 320 -22.26 -6.01 -0.77
CA SER A 320 -23.47 -6.73 -1.19
C SER A 320 -24.69 -6.43 -0.30
N VAL A 321 -24.51 -5.63 0.74
CA VAL A 321 -25.58 -5.21 1.67
C VAL A 321 -26.28 -3.91 1.21
N GLU A 322 -25.88 -3.35 0.07
CA GLU A 322 -26.57 -2.27 -0.64
C GLU A 322 -27.39 -2.86 -1.82
#